data_6520e5b39d3c2f639f56f59e1aaf8230
#
_entry.id   6520e5b39d3c2f639f56f59e1aaf8230
#
_cell.length_a   1.000
_cell.length_b   1.000
_cell.length_c   1.000
_cell.angle_alpha   90.00
_cell.angle_beta   90.00
_cell.angle_gamma   90.00
#
_symmetry.space_group_name_H-M   'P 1'
#
loop_
_entity.id
_entity.type
_entity.pdbx_description
1 polymer ?
#
loop_
_entity_poly.entity_id
_entity_poly.type
_entity_poly.pdbx_seq_one_letter_code
_entity_poly.pdbx_strand_id
1 'polypeptide(L)'
;IETTDFLQMTYFVNELIKLQNTNDLDNVFSSKSYSEVIREKTVQKNKKTIKFKTSKKDEFVLEVDLHIEKLVPSTKGLENFDMLNIQLDEVKHKLEFCIKNRIPKMVLIHGVGEGVLKSEIEFLLGRYETIIFQDASYRKYGLGATEVYFKQNKN
;
A
#
# COMPACT_ATOMS: atom_id res chain seq x y z
N ILE A 1 -14.17 -51.48 0.62
CA ILE A 1 -15.27 -50.54 0.25
C ILE A 1 -14.66 -49.15 0.34
N GLU A 2 -14.27 -48.63 -0.82
CA GLU A 2 -13.70 -47.31 -0.97
C GLU A 2 -14.83 -46.28 -1.11
N THR A 3 -14.91 -45.35 -0.19
CA THR A 3 -15.75 -44.16 -0.34
C THR A 3 -14.94 -43.09 -1.02
N THR A 4 -15.19 -42.89 -2.29
CA THR A 4 -14.68 -41.75 -3.05
C THR A 4 -15.57 -40.54 -2.76
N ASP A 5 -15.06 -39.59 -2.00
CA ASP A 5 -15.66 -38.28 -1.85
C ASP A 5 -15.52 -37.51 -3.17
N PHE A 6 -16.61 -37.45 -3.93
CA PHE A 6 -16.69 -36.57 -5.10
C PHE A 6 -16.97 -35.13 -4.64
N LEU A 7 -15.96 -34.31 -4.65
CA LEU A 7 -16.12 -32.85 -4.60
C LEU A 7 -16.80 -32.41 -5.92
N GLN A 8 -18.10 -32.18 -5.90
CA GLN A 8 -18.81 -31.57 -7.01
C GLN A 8 -18.51 -30.04 -7.00
N MET A 9 -17.60 -29.65 -7.90
CA MET A 9 -17.43 -28.23 -8.23
C MET A 9 -18.39 -27.87 -9.35
N THR A 10 -19.37 -27.02 -9.07
CA THR A 10 -20.28 -26.45 -10.06
C THR A 10 -19.61 -25.27 -10.74
N TYR A 11 -19.22 -25.43 -12.00
CA TYR A 11 -18.76 -24.34 -12.85
C TYR A 11 -19.89 -23.87 -13.76
N PHE A 12 -20.02 -22.56 -13.93
CA PHE A 12 -20.91 -22.00 -14.95
C PHE A 12 -20.37 -22.33 -16.34
N VAL A 13 -21.25 -22.84 -17.23
CA VAL A 13 -20.89 -23.33 -18.56
C VAL A 13 -20.16 -22.31 -19.44
N ASN A 14 -20.30 -21.02 -19.12
CA ASN A 14 -19.68 -19.91 -19.84
C ASN A 14 -18.20 -19.70 -19.52
N GLU A 15 -17.66 -20.37 -18.49
CA GLU A 15 -16.26 -20.24 -18.07
C GLU A 15 -15.37 -21.41 -18.56
N LEU A 16 -15.95 -22.42 -19.17
CA LEU A 16 -15.22 -23.57 -19.73
C LEU A 16 -14.68 -23.22 -21.11
N ILE A 17 -13.43 -22.81 -21.21
CA ILE A 17 -12.71 -22.74 -22.48
C ILE A 17 -12.44 -24.17 -22.94
N LYS A 18 -13.07 -24.58 -24.03
CA LYS A 18 -12.87 -25.88 -24.66
C LYS A 18 -11.51 -25.91 -25.35
N LEU A 19 -10.49 -26.45 -24.68
CA LEU A 19 -9.18 -26.69 -25.28
C LEU A 19 -9.32 -27.81 -26.30
N GLN A 20 -9.30 -27.49 -27.61
CA GLN A 20 -9.48 -28.44 -28.68
C GLN A 20 -8.19 -29.13 -29.14
N ASN A 21 -6.99 -28.64 -28.77
CA ASN A 21 -5.72 -29.28 -29.10
C ASN A 21 -4.58 -28.82 -28.19
N THR A 22 -3.72 -29.75 -27.78
CA THR A 22 -2.52 -29.49 -26.99
C THR A 22 -1.47 -28.66 -27.74
N ASN A 23 -1.57 -28.54 -29.07
CA ASN A 23 -0.68 -27.74 -29.90
C ASN A 23 -0.98 -26.23 -29.85
N ASP A 24 -2.16 -25.84 -29.37
CA ASP A 24 -2.50 -24.42 -29.22
C ASP A 24 -1.88 -23.74 -27.98
N LEU A 25 -1.51 -24.54 -26.98
CA LEU A 25 -0.84 -24.03 -25.78
C LEU A 25 0.58 -23.50 -26.06
N ASP A 26 1.31 -24.22 -26.94
CA ASP A 26 2.69 -23.82 -27.30
C ASP A 26 2.72 -22.52 -28.13
N ASN A 27 1.67 -22.26 -28.91
CA ASN A 27 1.55 -21.04 -29.70
C ASN A 27 1.13 -19.82 -28.87
N VAL A 28 0.37 -20.00 -27.80
CA VAL A 28 -0.02 -18.89 -26.91
C VAL A 28 1.16 -18.42 -26.08
N PHE A 29 2.07 -19.34 -25.71
CA PHE A 29 3.26 -18.99 -24.91
C PHE A 29 4.47 -18.54 -25.74
N SER A 30 4.51 -18.84 -27.05
CA SER A 30 5.62 -18.48 -27.91
C SER A 30 5.50 -17.08 -28.55
N SER A 31 4.31 -16.48 -28.56
CA SER A 31 4.04 -15.25 -29.30
C SER A 31 4.23 -13.95 -28.51
N LYS A 32 4.37 -14.01 -27.17
CA LYS A 32 4.70 -12.84 -26.36
C LYS A 32 5.81 -13.17 -25.37
N SER A 33 6.92 -12.46 -25.48
CA SER A 33 8.01 -12.54 -24.53
C SER A 33 7.47 -12.19 -23.12
N TYR A 34 7.94 -12.92 -22.10
CA TYR A 34 7.58 -12.70 -20.69
C TYR A 34 7.77 -11.23 -20.28
N SER A 35 8.73 -10.55 -20.90
CA SER A 35 8.99 -9.12 -20.74
C SER A 35 7.88 -8.21 -21.27
N GLU A 36 7.16 -8.60 -22.32
CA GLU A 36 6.04 -7.82 -22.88
C GLU A 36 4.79 -7.94 -22.01
N VAL A 37 4.50 -9.12 -21.47
CA VAL A 37 3.37 -9.35 -20.55
C VAL A 37 3.55 -8.56 -19.25
N ILE A 38 4.77 -8.48 -18.72
CA ILE A 38 5.10 -7.65 -17.57
C ILE A 38 4.95 -6.17 -17.92
N ARG A 39 5.35 -5.76 -19.11
CA ARG A 39 5.26 -4.39 -19.57
C ARG A 39 3.81 -3.92 -19.77
N GLU A 40 2.94 -4.77 -20.31
CA GLU A 40 1.50 -4.47 -20.44
C GLU A 40 0.80 -4.34 -19.08
N LYS A 41 1.17 -5.17 -18.08
CA LYS A 41 0.61 -5.08 -16.73
C LYS A 41 1.14 -3.89 -15.91
N THR A 42 2.35 -3.39 -16.24
CA THR A 42 2.93 -2.22 -15.57
C THR A 42 2.47 -0.89 -16.14
N VAL A 43 1.98 -0.84 -17.38
CA VAL A 43 1.53 0.41 -18.02
C VAL A 43 0.19 0.94 -17.46
N GLN A 44 -0.60 0.12 -16.76
CA GLN A 44 -1.90 0.58 -16.23
C GLN A 44 -1.85 1.19 -14.82
N LYS A 45 -0.69 1.31 -14.19
CA LYS A 45 -0.54 2.22 -13.04
C LYS A 45 -0.06 3.57 -13.54
N ASN A 46 -0.97 4.37 -14.09
CA ASN A 46 -0.75 5.82 -14.25
C ASN A 46 -0.54 6.44 -12.85
N LYS A 47 0.65 6.24 -12.30
CA LYS A 47 1.15 7.14 -11.26
C LYS A 47 1.31 8.49 -11.96
N LYS A 48 0.31 9.37 -11.82
CA LYS A 48 0.51 10.79 -12.10
C LYS A 48 1.65 11.24 -11.19
N THR A 49 2.87 11.22 -11.74
CA THR A 49 4.04 11.78 -11.07
C THR A 49 3.84 13.29 -11.09
N ILE A 50 3.19 13.80 -10.06
CA ILE A 50 3.06 15.24 -9.86
C ILE A 50 4.45 15.72 -9.47
N LYS A 51 5.19 16.29 -10.41
CA LYS A 51 6.48 16.94 -10.16
C LYS A 51 6.20 18.21 -9.36
N PHE A 52 6.26 18.13 -8.04
CA PHE A 52 6.30 19.33 -7.22
C PHE A 52 7.66 19.99 -7.39
N LYS A 53 7.66 21.19 -7.94
CA LYS A 53 8.84 22.09 -7.88
C LYS A 53 8.95 22.57 -6.45
N THR A 54 9.76 21.89 -5.65
CA THR A 54 10.13 22.36 -4.31
C THR A 54 11.05 23.55 -4.46
N SER A 55 10.53 24.75 -4.19
CA SER A 55 11.37 25.88 -3.81
C SER A 55 11.96 25.54 -2.43
N LYS A 56 13.28 25.67 -2.29
CA LYS A 56 14.03 25.45 -1.04
C LYS A 56 13.63 26.51 0.01
N LYS A 57 12.53 26.29 0.71
CA LYS A 57 12.27 26.74 2.06
C LYS A 57 12.24 25.49 2.91
N ASP A 58 12.89 25.50 4.06
CA ASP A 58 12.82 24.41 5.04
C ASP A 58 11.34 24.22 5.42
N GLU A 59 10.64 23.38 4.66
CA GLU A 59 9.24 23.04 4.92
C GLU A 59 9.23 22.22 6.21
N PHE A 60 8.46 22.69 7.18
CA PHE A 60 8.27 21.95 8.42
C PHE A 60 7.68 20.57 8.08
N VAL A 61 8.41 19.52 8.45
CA VAL A 61 8.03 18.13 8.24
C VAL A 61 7.81 17.48 9.60
N LEU A 62 6.60 16.99 9.84
CA LEU A 62 6.32 16.21 11.05
C LEU A 62 6.75 14.75 10.82
N GLU A 63 7.73 14.27 11.55
CA GLU A 63 8.14 12.86 11.53
C GLU A 63 7.44 12.12 12.67
N VAL A 64 6.81 10.98 12.34
CA VAL A 64 6.07 10.14 13.29
C VAL A 64 6.63 8.74 13.23
N ASP A 65 7.23 8.28 14.30
CA ASP A 65 7.72 6.92 14.45
C ASP A 65 6.60 6.02 14.99
N LEU A 66 6.17 5.08 14.16
CA LEU A 66 5.07 4.15 14.43
C LEU A 66 5.53 2.81 15.01
N HIS A 67 6.82 2.64 15.28
CA HIS A 67 7.27 1.41 15.94
C HIS A 67 6.59 1.27 17.30
N ILE A 68 6.01 0.09 17.56
CA ILE A 68 5.14 -0.12 18.73
C ILE A 68 5.85 0.21 20.06
N GLU A 69 7.16 -0.03 20.14
CA GLU A 69 7.99 0.26 21.30
C GLU A 69 8.12 1.77 21.61
N LYS A 70 7.77 2.62 20.63
CA LYS A 70 7.73 4.08 20.80
C LYS A 70 6.36 4.57 21.25
N LEU A 71 5.32 3.79 20.97
CA LEU A 71 3.94 4.19 21.24
C LEU A 71 3.46 3.68 22.61
N VAL A 72 3.98 2.55 23.06
CA VAL A 72 3.58 1.95 24.35
C VAL A 72 4.80 1.65 25.22
N PRO A 73 4.67 1.76 26.55
CA PRO A 73 5.77 1.47 27.46
C PRO A 73 6.09 -0.02 27.57
N SER A 74 5.15 -0.90 27.21
CA SER A 74 5.34 -2.35 27.19
C SER A 74 4.39 -3.00 26.20
N THR A 75 4.91 -3.94 25.43
CA THR A 75 4.12 -4.77 24.48
C THR A 75 3.64 -6.07 25.12
N LYS A 76 3.97 -6.30 26.40
CA LYS A 76 3.62 -7.54 27.08
C LYS A 76 2.10 -7.66 27.21
N GLY A 77 1.54 -8.74 26.66
CA GLY A 77 0.10 -9.02 26.68
C GLY A 77 -0.69 -8.39 25.52
N LEU A 78 -0.03 -7.67 24.60
CA LEU A 78 -0.65 -7.19 23.37
C LEU A 78 -0.54 -8.26 22.28
N GLU A 79 -1.64 -8.50 21.59
CA GLU A 79 -1.64 -9.29 20.35
C GLU A 79 -1.27 -8.43 19.13
N ASN A 80 -0.91 -9.07 18.04
CA ASN A 80 -0.55 -8.34 16.81
C ASN A 80 -1.66 -7.39 16.33
N PHE A 81 -2.90 -7.77 16.51
CA PHE A 81 -4.05 -6.94 16.17
C PHE A 81 -4.15 -5.70 17.08
N ASP A 82 -3.89 -5.84 18.36
CA ASP A 82 -3.91 -4.71 19.29
C ASP A 82 -2.79 -3.71 18.96
N MET A 83 -1.61 -4.23 18.67
CA MET A 83 -0.46 -3.40 18.26
C MET A 83 -0.75 -2.63 16.98
N LEU A 84 -1.34 -3.29 15.97
CA LEU A 84 -1.74 -2.67 14.72
C LEU A 84 -2.76 -1.54 14.94
N ASN A 85 -3.78 -1.78 15.78
CA ASN A 85 -4.78 -0.77 16.09
C ASN A 85 -4.19 0.45 16.78
N ILE A 86 -3.29 0.26 17.77
CA ILE A 86 -2.58 1.35 18.44
C ILE A 86 -1.80 2.20 17.43
N GLN A 87 -1.09 1.54 16.51
CA GLN A 87 -0.32 2.23 15.48
C GLN A 87 -1.22 3.03 14.52
N LEU A 88 -2.35 2.46 14.10
CA LEU A 88 -3.31 3.13 13.21
C LEU A 88 -4.04 4.28 13.91
N ASP A 89 -4.34 4.17 15.19
CA ASP A 89 -4.94 5.26 15.95
C ASP A 89 -3.97 6.43 16.12
N GLU A 90 -2.67 6.15 16.32
CA GLU A 90 -1.65 7.21 16.33
C GLU A 90 -1.58 7.91 14.97
N VAL A 91 -1.64 7.16 13.86
CA VAL A 91 -1.69 7.76 12.51
C VAL A 91 -2.89 8.69 12.38
N LYS A 92 -4.10 8.28 12.80
CA LYS A 92 -5.31 9.12 12.76
C LYS A 92 -5.13 10.40 13.57
N HIS A 93 -4.65 10.30 14.81
CA HIS A 93 -4.37 11.46 15.65
C HIS A 93 -3.41 12.45 15.02
N LYS A 94 -2.32 11.94 14.41
CA LYS A 94 -1.35 12.81 13.73
C LYS A 94 -1.89 13.41 12.43
N LEU A 95 -2.72 12.69 11.69
CA LEU A 95 -3.42 13.23 10.52
C LEU A 95 -4.32 14.41 10.90
N GLU A 96 -5.18 14.24 11.91
CA GLU A 96 -6.05 15.29 12.40
C GLU A 96 -5.27 16.50 12.92
N PHE A 97 -4.18 16.24 13.65
CA PHE A 97 -3.27 17.28 14.10
C PHE A 97 -2.67 18.08 12.94
N CYS A 98 -2.20 17.39 11.88
CA CYS A 98 -1.63 18.04 10.70
C CYS A 98 -2.68 18.88 9.96
N ILE A 99 -3.88 18.36 9.78
CA ILE A 99 -4.98 19.07 9.12
C ILE A 99 -5.36 20.33 9.92
N LYS A 100 -5.55 20.19 11.23
CA LYS A 100 -5.92 21.29 12.13
C LYS A 100 -4.87 22.39 12.15
N ASN A 101 -3.59 22.02 12.18
CA ASN A 101 -2.47 22.97 12.29
C ASN A 101 -1.90 23.40 10.93
N ARG A 102 -2.54 22.98 9.82
CA ARG A 102 -2.10 23.29 8.45
C ARG A 102 -0.64 22.90 8.17
N ILE A 103 -0.21 21.77 8.72
CA ILE A 103 1.11 21.22 8.47
C ILE A 103 1.12 20.66 7.05
N PRO A 104 2.04 21.07 6.17
CA PRO A 104 1.98 20.70 4.75
C PRO A 104 2.45 19.28 4.49
N LYS A 105 3.32 18.74 5.37
CA LYS A 105 3.97 17.45 5.13
C LYS A 105 4.18 16.68 6.43
N MET A 106 3.94 15.36 6.36
CA MET A 106 4.22 14.41 7.43
C MET A 106 4.97 13.20 6.87
N VAL A 107 5.80 12.57 7.66
CA VAL A 107 6.46 11.29 7.35
C VAL A 107 6.11 10.28 8.43
N LEU A 108 5.52 9.16 8.00
CA LEU A 108 5.17 8.03 8.85
C LEU A 108 6.26 6.95 8.72
N ILE A 109 6.96 6.65 9.80
CA ILE A 109 8.01 5.62 9.85
C ILE A 109 7.39 4.36 10.46
N HIS A 110 7.10 3.37 9.60
CA HIS A 110 6.38 2.14 9.97
C HIS A 110 7.27 0.89 9.95
N GLY A 111 8.52 1.03 9.51
CA GLY A 111 9.42 -0.10 9.31
C GLY A 111 9.09 -0.90 8.04
N VAL A 112 9.91 -1.92 7.77
CA VAL A 112 9.74 -2.77 6.58
C VAL A 112 8.74 -3.90 6.86
N GLY A 113 8.91 -4.64 7.96
CA GLY A 113 8.05 -5.72 8.41
C GLY A 113 7.49 -6.60 7.30
N GLU A 114 6.34 -7.21 7.52
CA GLU A 114 5.59 -7.99 6.53
C GLU A 114 4.72 -7.10 5.60
N GLY A 115 4.74 -5.79 5.79
CA GLY A 115 3.98 -4.83 4.99
C GLY A 115 2.52 -4.62 5.42
N VAL A 116 2.03 -5.31 6.44
CA VAL A 116 0.65 -5.21 6.91
C VAL A 116 0.34 -3.78 7.36
N LEU A 117 1.17 -3.21 8.24
CA LEU A 117 0.99 -1.84 8.73
C LEU A 117 1.03 -0.82 7.58
N LYS A 118 1.95 -0.98 6.62
CA LYS A 118 2.03 -0.11 5.44
C LYS A 118 0.73 -0.17 4.63
N SER A 119 0.20 -1.35 4.36
CA SER A 119 -1.02 -1.53 3.59
C SER A 119 -2.23 -0.90 4.28
N GLU A 120 -2.36 -1.06 5.59
CA GLU A 120 -3.44 -0.46 6.37
C GLU A 120 -3.33 1.08 6.43
N ILE A 121 -2.11 1.61 6.53
CA ILE A 121 -1.86 3.06 6.43
C ILE A 121 -2.26 3.58 5.06
N GLU A 122 -1.85 2.93 3.97
CA GLU A 122 -2.21 3.33 2.60
C GLU A 122 -3.73 3.29 2.39
N PHE A 123 -4.40 2.26 2.91
CA PHE A 123 -5.86 2.16 2.88
C PHE A 123 -6.53 3.31 3.67
N LEU A 124 -6.04 3.60 4.87
CA LEU A 124 -6.54 4.71 5.70
C LEU A 124 -6.36 6.05 5.00
N LEU A 125 -5.17 6.33 4.46
CA LEU A 125 -4.85 7.58 3.76
C LEU A 125 -5.68 7.76 2.48
N GLY A 126 -5.96 6.67 1.78
CA GLY A 126 -6.79 6.67 0.56
C GLY A 126 -8.23 7.16 0.76
N ARG A 127 -8.70 7.19 2.01
CA ARG A 127 -10.05 7.71 2.36
C ARG A 127 -10.13 9.23 2.42
N TYR A 128 -8.98 9.92 2.40
CA TYR A 128 -8.90 11.37 2.48
C TYR A 128 -8.60 11.98 1.09
N GLU A 129 -9.54 12.68 0.50
CA GLU A 129 -9.38 13.31 -0.83
C GLU A 129 -8.33 14.44 -0.86
N THR A 130 -8.08 15.05 0.30
CA THR A 130 -7.14 16.16 0.46
C THR A 130 -5.72 15.72 0.72
N ILE A 131 -5.48 14.42 0.79
CA ILE A 131 -4.17 13.83 1.10
C ILE A 131 -3.58 13.19 -0.17
N ILE A 132 -2.28 13.39 -0.34
CA ILE A 132 -1.46 12.67 -1.32
C ILE A 132 -0.34 11.99 -0.55
N PHE A 133 -0.06 10.73 -0.85
CA PHE A 133 1.01 9.99 -0.20
C PHE A 133 1.87 9.23 -1.21
N GLN A 134 3.11 8.98 -0.82
CA GLN A 134 4.09 8.21 -1.58
C GLN A 134 5.12 7.60 -0.65
N ASP A 135 5.95 6.68 -1.16
CA ASP A 135 7.10 6.19 -0.39
C ASP A 135 8.03 7.36 -0.05
N ALA A 136 8.50 7.40 1.19
CA ALA A 136 9.44 8.41 1.65
C ALA A 136 10.81 8.25 0.99
N SER A 137 11.67 9.27 1.11
CA SER A 137 13.01 9.23 0.55
C SER A 137 13.81 8.04 1.10
N TYR A 138 14.15 7.10 0.23
CA TYR A 138 14.95 5.93 0.57
C TYR A 138 16.29 6.29 1.25
N ARG A 139 16.92 7.36 0.78
CA ARG A 139 18.21 7.81 1.33
C ARG A 139 18.13 8.23 2.79
N LYS A 140 16.97 8.77 3.22
CA LYS A 140 16.77 9.26 4.59
C LYS A 140 16.09 8.23 5.50
N TYR A 141 15.12 7.48 4.99
CA TYR A 141 14.25 6.62 5.80
C TYR A 141 14.27 5.14 5.40
N GLY A 142 14.99 4.77 4.35
CA GLY A 142 14.93 3.42 3.81
C GLY A 142 13.58 3.11 3.15
N LEU A 143 13.19 1.83 3.18
CA LEU A 143 11.92 1.33 2.60
C LEU A 143 10.74 1.41 3.56
N GLY A 144 11.00 1.71 4.83
CA GLY A 144 10.03 1.59 5.92
C GLY A 144 9.31 2.91 6.26
N ALA A 145 9.11 3.83 5.32
CA ALA A 145 8.44 5.09 5.60
C ALA A 145 7.59 5.58 4.42
N THR A 146 6.51 6.27 4.76
CA THR A 146 5.56 6.88 3.81
C THR A 146 5.49 8.38 4.03
N GLU A 147 5.69 9.17 2.97
CA GLU A 147 5.50 10.61 2.96
C GLU A 147 4.05 10.96 2.65
N VAL A 148 3.48 11.86 3.45
CA VAL A 148 2.10 12.32 3.36
C VAL A 148 2.08 13.83 3.14
N TYR A 149 1.39 14.28 2.11
CA TYR A 149 1.23 15.68 1.75
C TYR A 149 -0.22 16.11 1.89
N PHE A 150 -0.44 17.24 2.54
CA PHE A 150 -1.76 17.81 2.76
C PHE A 150 -2.01 18.93 1.76
N LYS A 151 -3.04 18.78 0.92
CA LYS A 151 -3.49 19.87 0.04
C LYS A 151 -4.06 21.00 0.89
N GLN A 152 -3.40 22.12 0.90
CA GLN A 152 -3.92 23.32 1.56
C GLN A 152 -4.80 24.07 0.56
N ASN A 153 -6.11 24.15 0.83
CA ASN A 153 -6.97 25.04 0.09
C ASN A 153 -6.54 26.49 0.39
N LYS A 154 -6.08 27.20 -0.64
CA LYS A 154 -5.91 28.65 -0.56
C LYS A 154 -7.31 29.26 -0.55
N ASN A 155 -7.77 29.72 0.59
CA ASN A 155 -8.87 30.69 0.64
C ASN A 155 -8.33 32.04 0.19
#